data_117b1397ce06bf07bfd2ca28296847b3
#
_entry.id   117b1397ce06bf07bfd2ca28296847b3
#
_cell.length_a   1.000
_cell.length_b   1.000
_cell.length_c   1.000
_cell.angle_alpha   90.00
_cell.angle_beta   90.00
_cell.angle_gamma   90.00
#
_symmetry.space_group_name_H-M   'P 1'
#
loop_
_entity.id
_entity.type
_entity.pdbx_description
1 polymer ?
#
loop_
_entity_poly.entity_id
_entity_poly.type
_entity_poly.pdbx_seq_one_letter_code
_entity_poly.pdbx_strand_id
1 'polypeptide(L)'
;AGGVYAVMNELNKKGLLYTDLMTVTGKTVGENIEHVVNRNPEVIRPIDNPYSETGGIAVLKGNLAPDSGVVKRSAVVPEMMVHEGPARVFDCEEDAIAAIKGGKIVAGDVVVIRYEGPKGGPGMREMLNPTSAIAGMGLGSSVALITDGRFSGASRGASIGHVSPEAAVGGPIALVEEGDIIKINIPENTLMVDVSDEEMEKRRKNWQPREPKVTSGYLRRYANMVTSGSTGAILK
;
A
#
# COMPACT_ATOMS: atom_id res chain seq x y z
N ALA A 1 -24.21 -10.64 -14.40
CA ALA A 1 -23.41 -11.82 -14.07
C ALA A 1 -23.92 -12.57 -12.83
N GLY A 2 -24.58 -11.89 -11.88
CA GLY A 2 -25.11 -12.49 -10.64
C GLY A 2 -24.66 -11.77 -9.37
N GLY A 3 -23.87 -10.71 -9.51
CA GLY A 3 -23.44 -9.85 -8.39
C GLY A 3 -22.50 -10.55 -7.42
N VAL A 4 -22.39 -9.97 -6.22
CA VAL A 4 -21.47 -10.46 -5.17
C VAL A 4 -21.82 -11.89 -4.74
N TYR A 5 -23.09 -12.24 -4.67
CA TYR A 5 -23.51 -13.59 -4.28
C TYR A 5 -23.06 -14.66 -5.29
N ALA A 6 -23.00 -14.33 -6.59
CA ALA A 6 -22.45 -15.26 -7.58
C ALA A 6 -20.93 -15.44 -7.42
N VAL A 7 -20.21 -14.37 -7.07
CA VAL A 7 -18.77 -14.49 -6.72
C VAL A 7 -18.60 -15.36 -5.48
N MET A 8 -19.41 -15.14 -4.44
CA MET A 8 -19.37 -15.96 -3.23
C MET A 8 -19.68 -17.43 -3.53
N ASN A 9 -20.66 -17.70 -4.38
CA ASN A 9 -20.99 -19.07 -4.76
C ASN A 9 -19.84 -19.75 -5.53
N GLU A 10 -19.15 -19.01 -6.42
CA GLU A 10 -17.95 -19.54 -7.08
C GLU A 10 -16.84 -19.88 -6.05
N LEU A 11 -16.57 -18.98 -5.09
CA LEU A 11 -15.59 -19.22 -4.02
C LEU A 11 -15.97 -20.42 -3.14
N ASN A 12 -17.27 -20.59 -2.88
CA ASN A 12 -17.78 -21.69 -2.05
C ASN A 12 -17.53 -23.07 -2.66
N LYS A 13 -17.41 -23.18 -3.99
CA LYS A 13 -17.08 -24.46 -4.67
C LYS A 13 -15.75 -25.06 -4.22
N LYS A 14 -14.82 -24.24 -3.72
CA LYS A 14 -13.55 -24.65 -3.10
C LYS A 14 -13.54 -24.56 -1.58
N GLY A 15 -14.68 -24.37 -0.93
CA GLY A 15 -14.77 -24.29 0.53
C GLY A 15 -14.06 -23.06 1.13
N LEU A 16 -13.96 -21.95 0.39
CA LEU A 16 -13.24 -20.74 0.80
C LEU A 16 -14.10 -19.79 1.65
N LEU A 17 -15.32 -20.18 2.01
CA LEU A 17 -16.24 -19.37 2.81
C LEU A 17 -16.73 -20.12 4.04
N TYR A 18 -16.97 -19.38 5.10
CA TYR A 18 -17.70 -19.85 6.27
C TYR A 18 -19.20 -19.76 6.00
N THR A 19 -19.80 -20.82 5.50
CA THR A 19 -21.19 -20.84 5.02
C THR A 19 -22.23 -20.93 6.12
N ASP A 20 -21.83 -21.28 7.32
CA ASP A 20 -22.66 -21.42 8.52
C ASP A 20 -22.92 -20.12 9.28
N LEU A 21 -22.19 -19.04 8.94
CA LEU A 21 -22.32 -17.76 9.60
C LEU A 21 -23.68 -17.10 9.28
N MET A 22 -24.36 -16.64 10.33
CA MET A 22 -25.63 -15.92 10.23
C MET A 22 -25.42 -14.52 9.62
N THR A 23 -26.35 -14.12 8.75
CA THR A 23 -26.32 -12.80 8.10
C THR A 23 -27.52 -11.93 8.52
N VAL A 24 -27.50 -10.67 8.11
CA VAL A 24 -28.59 -9.71 8.36
C VAL A 24 -29.91 -10.11 7.69
N THR A 25 -29.91 -11.04 6.75
CA THR A 25 -31.14 -11.57 6.11
C THR A 25 -31.91 -12.56 6.99
N GLY A 26 -31.35 -12.93 8.16
CA GLY A 26 -31.88 -13.99 9.00
C GLY A 26 -31.61 -15.39 8.47
N LYS A 27 -30.74 -15.51 7.43
CA LYS A 27 -30.28 -16.77 6.85
C LYS A 27 -28.76 -16.83 6.95
N THR A 28 -28.20 -18.01 6.83
CA THR A 28 -26.77 -18.21 6.76
C THR A 28 -26.18 -17.70 5.43
N VAL A 29 -24.86 -17.56 5.36
CA VAL A 29 -24.15 -17.27 4.11
C VAL A 29 -24.48 -18.33 3.06
N GLY A 30 -24.43 -19.61 3.43
CA GLY A 30 -24.74 -20.73 2.54
C GLY A 30 -26.13 -20.65 1.95
N GLU A 31 -27.16 -20.46 2.79
CA GLU A 31 -28.55 -20.32 2.34
C GLU A 31 -28.78 -19.12 1.41
N ASN A 32 -28.03 -18.04 1.60
CA ASN A 32 -28.13 -16.85 0.72
C ASN A 32 -27.52 -17.07 -0.66
N ILE A 33 -26.53 -17.93 -0.80
CA ILE A 33 -25.81 -18.14 -2.06
C ILE A 33 -26.19 -19.42 -2.81
N GLU A 34 -26.85 -20.38 -2.17
CA GLU A 34 -27.15 -21.72 -2.67
C GLU A 34 -27.77 -21.71 -4.07
N HIS A 35 -28.72 -20.82 -4.31
CA HIS A 35 -29.47 -20.77 -5.58
C HIS A 35 -28.96 -19.71 -6.57
N VAL A 36 -27.84 -19.07 -6.26
CA VAL A 36 -27.30 -18.00 -7.10
C VAL A 36 -26.42 -18.57 -8.20
N VAL A 37 -26.74 -18.23 -9.44
CA VAL A 37 -26.05 -18.73 -10.63
C VAL A 37 -25.16 -17.63 -11.23
N ASN A 38 -23.94 -17.99 -11.56
CA ASN A 38 -23.07 -17.18 -12.41
C ASN A 38 -23.61 -17.20 -13.85
N ARG A 39 -24.14 -16.08 -14.33
CA ARG A 39 -24.77 -15.93 -15.64
C ARG A 39 -23.82 -15.42 -16.73
N ASN A 40 -22.63 -14.99 -16.35
CA ASN A 40 -21.64 -14.51 -17.29
C ASN A 40 -20.20 -14.84 -16.80
N PRO A 41 -19.63 -15.94 -17.29
CA PRO A 41 -18.30 -16.39 -16.88
C PRO A 41 -17.15 -15.52 -17.41
N GLU A 42 -17.42 -14.58 -18.33
CA GLU A 42 -16.43 -13.58 -18.75
C GLU A 42 -16.29 -12.47 -17.71
N VAL A 43 -17.36 -12.17 -16.97
CA VAL A 43 -17.37 -11.15 -15.91
C VAL A 43 -16.97 -11.75 -14.57
N ILE A 44 -17.58 -12.88 -14.19
CA ILE A 44 -17.23 -13.64 -12.99
C ILE A 44 -16.60 -14.94 -13.47
N ARG A 45 -15.27 -15.03 -13.38
CA ARG A 45 -14.57 -16.24 -13.81
C ARG A 45 -14.96 -17.43 -12.92
N PRO A 46 -15.10 -18.63 -13.52
CA PRO A 46 -15.18 -19.86 -12.75
C PRO A 46 -13.97 -20.01 -11.84
N ILE A 47 -14.18 -20.58 -10.65
CA ILE A 47 -13.12 -20.73 -9.64
C ILE A 47 -11.94 -21.59 -10.15
N ASP A 48 -12.16 -22.45 -11.13
CA ASP A 48 -11.13 -23.28 -11.75
C ASP A 48 -10.38 -22.60 -12.90
N ASN A 49 -10.85 -21.40 -13.33
CA ASN A 49 -10.20 -20.58 -14.35
C ASN A 49 -10.28 -19.09 -13.98
N PRO A 50 -9.66 -18.69 -12.86
CA PRO A 50 -9.67 -17.31 -12.38
C PRO A 50 -8.82 -16.39 -13.26
N TYR A 51 -9.02 -15.06 -13.15
CA TYR A 51 -8.11 -14.07 -13.74
C TYR A 51 -6.72 -14.11 -13.11
N SER A 52 -6.62 -14.49 -11.83
CA SER A 52 -5.38 -14.65 -11.09
C SER A 52 -5.58 -15.74 -10.04
N GLU A 53 -4.57 -16.58 -9.84
CA GLU A 53 -4.58 -17.61 -8.80
C GLU A 53 -4.51 -17.03 -7.38
N THR A 54 -3.98 -15.82 -7.25
CA THR A 54 -3.83 -15.12 -5.98
C THR A 54 -4.66 -13.85 -5.94
N GLY A 55 -4.90 -13.32 -4.73
CA GLY A 55 -5.59 -12.04 -4.53
C GLY A 55 -4.89 -10.86 -5.20
N GLY A 56 -5.63 -9.78 -5.43
CA GLY A 56 -5.13 -8.55 -6.06
C GLY A 56 -4.30 -7.65 -5.15
N ILE A 57 -4.10 -8.03 -3.87
CA ILE A 57 -3.29 -7.30 -2.88
C ILE A 57 -2.12 -8.18 -2.47
N ALA A 58 -0.91 -7.59 -2.42
CA ALA A 58 0.27 -8.20 -1.84
C ALA A 58 0.74 -7.39 -0.62
N VAL A 59 1.20 -8.10 0.41
CA VAL A 59 1.81 -7.51 1.60
C VAL A 59 3.30 -7.80 1.55
N LEU A 60 4.08 -6.74 1.38
CA LEU A 60 5.52 -6.81 1.27
C LEU A 60 6.17 -6.67 2.64
N LYS A 61 7.29 -7.36 2.85
CA LYS A 61 8.11 -7.27 4.06
C LYS A 61 9.58 -7.15 3.70
N GLY A 62 10.37 -6.64 4.65
CA GLY A 62 11.82 -6.52 4.49
C GLY A 62 12.40 -5.50 5.46
N ASN A 63 13.68 -5.19 5.30
CA ASN A 63 14.34 -4.25 6.19
C ASN A 63 13.77 -2.82 6.09
N LEU A 64 13.12 -2.47 4.96
CA LEU A 64 12.42 -1.19 4.80
C LEU A 64 10.99 -1.22 5.37
N ALA A 65 10.35 -2.37 5.38
CA ALA A 65 8.98 -2.58 5.85
C ALA A 65 8.89 -3.82 6.75
N PRO A 66 9.49 -3.81 7.95
CA PRO A 66 9.51 -4.99 8.84
C PRO A 66 8.11 -5.47 9.22
N ASP A 67 7.17 -4.57 9.43
CA ASP A 67 5.80 -4.92 9.77
C ASP A 67 4.97 -5.20 8.53
N SER A 68 4.93 -4.25 7.57
CA SER A 68 4.24 -4.41 6.28
C SER A 68 4.48 -3.26 5.32
N GLY A 69 4.30 -3.53 4.03
CA GLY A 69 4.00 -2.55 2.98
C GLY A 69 2.94 -3.17 2.07
N VAL A 70 1.92 -2.41 1.66
CA VAL A 70 0.78 -2.94 0.92
C VAL A 70 0.77 -2.41 -0.51
N VAL A 71 0.66 -3.30 -1.48
CA VAL A 71 0.55 -2.96 -2.89
C VAL A 71 -0.66 -3.61 -3.54
N LYS A 72 -1.34 -2.88 -4.42
CA LYS A 72 -2.36 -3.42 -5.30
C LYS A 72 -1.69 -4.12 -6.48
N ARG A 73 -1.29 -5.38 -6.28
CA ARG A 73 -0.58 -6.21 -7.27
C ARG A 73 -1.28 -6.23 -8.63
N SER A 74 -2.61 -6.30 -8.65
CA SER A 74 -3.40 -6.33 -9.88
C SER A 74 -3.35 -5.03 -10.70
N ALA A 75 -2.78 -3.95 -10.18
CA ALA A 75 -2.63 -2.67 -10.86
C ALA A 75 -1.18 -2.39 -11.30
N VAL A 76 -0.27 -3.30 -11.01
CA VAL A 76 1.16 -3.19 -11.36
C VAL A 76 1.40 -3.86 -12.70
N VAL A 77 2.05 -3.16 -13.61
CA VAL A 77 2.45 -3.72 -14.91
C VAL A 77 3.56 -4.76 -14.72
N PRO A 78 3.67 -5.78 -15.59
CA PRO A 78 4.65 -6.86 -15.43
C PRO A 78 6.08 -6.38 -15.22
N GLU A 79 6.49 -5.34 -15.93
CA GLU A 79 7.84 -4.76 -15.88
C GLU A 79 8.20 -4.15 -14.52
N MET A 80 7.18 -3.76 -13.74
CA MET A 80 7.33 -3.14 -12.41
C MET A 80 7.08 -4.11 -11.27
N MET A 81 6.81 -5.39 -11.56
CA MET A 81 6.63 -6.41 -10.51
C MET A 81 7.92 -6.67 -9.73
N VAL A 82 9.07 -6.52 -10.40
CA VAL A 82 10.40 -6.49 -9.78
C VAL A 82 11.05 -5.20 -10.23
N HIS A 83 11.42 -4.35 -9.28
CA HIS A 83 12.00 -3.03 -9.58
C HIS A 83 13.11 -2.69 -8.58
N GLU A 84 14.16 -2.08 -9.07
CA GLU A 84 15.25 -1.54 -8.27
C GLU A 84 15.60 -0.15 -8.75
N GLY A 85 15.79 0.79 -7.84
CA GLY A 85 16.11 2.15 -8.22
C GLY A 85 16.46 3.07 -7.05
N PRO A 86 17.04 4.24 -7.37
CA PRO A 86 17.41 5.22 -6.36
C PRO A 86 16.17 5.90 -5.75
N ALA A 87 16.22 6.06 -4.44
CA ALA A 87 15.21 6.79 -3.68
C ALA A 87 15.23 8.29 -4.01
N ARG A 88 14.04 8.87 -4.23
CA ARG A 88 13.79 10.31 -4.25
C ARG A 88 12.92 10.65 -3.07
N VAL A 89 13.49 11.29 -2.07
CA VAL A 89 12.91 11.35 -0.72
C VAL A 89 12.19 12.67 -0.47
N PHE A 90 10.93 12.59 -0.04
CA PHE A 90 10.07 13.72 0.27
C PHE A 90 9.37 13.51 1.60
N ASP A 91 9.27 14.57 2.40
CA ASP A 91 8.66 14.53 3.72
C ASP A 91 7.21 15.04 3.74
N CYS A 92 6.64 15.28 2.56
CA CYS A 92 5.22 15.54 2.34
C CYS A 92 4.83 15.26 0.88
N GLU A 93 3.54 15.11 0.66
CA GLU A 93 2.95 14.87 -0.66
C GLU A 93 3.20 16.04 -1.62
N GLU A 94 3.11 17.28 -1.13
CA GLU A 94 3.21 18.50 -1.94
C GLU A 94 4.58 18.64 -2.63
N ASP A 95 5.65 18.39 -1.89
CA ASP A 95 7.02 18.46 -2.42
C ASP A 95 7.27 17.38 -3.45
N ALA A 96 6.75 16.16 -3.21
CA ALA A 96 6.81 15.07 -4.19
C ALA A 96 6.09 15.44 -5.49
N ILE A 97 4.88 15.99 -5.41
CA ILE A 97 4.11 16.43 -6.59
C ILE A 97 4.87 17.53 -7.36
N ALA A 98 5.44 18.50 -6.64
CA ALA A 98 6.21 19.57 -7.26
C ALA A 98 7.44 19.01 -7.98
N ALA A 99 8.14 18.04 -7.41
CA ALA A 99 9.30 17.38 -8.03
C ALA A 99 8.90 16.57 -9.28
N ILE A 100 7.80 15.79 -9.20
CA ILE A 100 7.28 14.99 -10.33
C ILE A 100 6.93 15.91 -11.49
N LYS A 101 6.07 16.92 -11.24
CA LYS A 101 5.65 17.88 -12.28
C LYS A 101 6.79 18.75 -12.80
N GLY A 102 7.78 19.02 -11.97
CA GLY A 102 8.99 19.77 -12.31
C GLY A 102 10.02 18.96 -13.12
N GLY A 103 9.74 17.70 -13.46
CA GLY A 103 10.65 16.84 -14.25
C GLY A 103 11.89 16.40 -13.50
N LYS A 104 11.91 16.45 -12.16
CA LYS A 104 13.04 15.99 -11.33
C LYS A 104 13.03 14.47 -11.12
N ILE A 105 11.89 13.83 -11.36
CA ILE A 105 11.73 12.38 -11.27
C ILE A 105 11.89 11.80 -12.66
N VAL A 106 12.74 10.79 -12.79
CA VAL A 106 13.08 10.15 -14.06
C VAL A 106 12.78 8.64 -14.00
N ALA A 107 12.78 8.00 -15.17
CA ALA A 107 12.59 6.55 -15.26
C ALA A 107 13.63 5.81 -14.42
N GLY A 108 13.19 4.82 -13.66
CA GLY A 108 14.00 4.04 -12.73
C GLY A 108 13.96 4.53 -11.29
N ASP A 109 13.52 5.74 -11.01
CA ASP A 109 13.45 6.27 -9.66
C ASP A 109 12.40 5.55 -8.80
N VAL A 110 12.62 5.57 -7.47
CA VAL A 110 11.65 5.19 -6.45
C VAL A 110 11.32 6.43 -5.62
N VAL A 111 10.12 6.97 -5.78
CA VAL A 111 9.65 8.11 -5.01
C VAL A 111 9.25 7.66 -3.62
N VAL A 112 9.84 8.24 -2.58
CA VAL A 112 9.58 7.94 -1.16
C VAL A 112 8.91 9.13 -0.50
N ILE A 113 7.64 8.97 -0.11
CA ILE A 113 6.88 10.02 0.60
C ILE A 113 6.69 9.59 2.05
N ARG A 114 7.24 10.38 3.00
CA ARG A 114 7.28 10.07 4.43
C ARG A 114 6.40 11.00 5.25
N TYR A 115 6.13 10.58 6.50
CA TYR A 115 5.35 11.36 7.46
C TYR A 115 3.91 11.64 7.02
N GLU A 116 3.33 10.74 6.23
CA GLU A 116 1.93 10.76 5.79
C GLU A 116 1.11 9.59 6.39
N GLY A 117 1.72 8.81 7.28
CA GLY A 117 1.07 7.74 8.04
C GLY A 117 0.15 8.26 9.16
N PRO A 118 -0.42 7.36 9.98
CA PRO A 118 -1.46 7.70 10.96
C PRO A 118 -1.07 8.83 11.92
N LYS A 119 0.18 8.84 12.40
CA LYS A 119 0.68 9.88 13.32
C LYS A 119 1.29 11.07 12.60
N GLY A 120 2.05 10.82 11.54
CA GLY A 120 2.78 11.84 10.79
C GLY A 120 1.89 12.72 9.93
N GLY A 121 0.88 12.12 9.28
CA GLY A 121 -0.18 12.79 8.55
C GLY A 121 -1.55 12.43 9.13
N PRO A 122 -1.95 13.01 10.28
CA PRO A 122 -3.14 12.58 11.00
C PRO A 122 -4.40 12.53 10.13
N GLY A 123 -5.07 11.37 10.13
CA GLY A 123 -6.19 11.09 9.23
C GLY A 123 -5.79 10.35 7.95
N MET A 124 -4.47 10.18 7.68
CA MET A 124 -3.93 9.46 6.52
C MET A 124 -4.65 9.85 5.22
N ARG A 125 -4.43 11.06 4.75
CA ARG A 125 -5.05 11.50 3.48
C ARG A 125 -4.70 10.55 2.34
N GLU A 126 -5.63 10.39 1.44
CA GLU A 126 -5.48 9.55 0.28
C GLU A 126 -4.64 10.26 -0.79
N MET A 127 -3.45 9.75 -1.09
CA MET A 127 -2.50 10.37 -2.00
C MET A 127 -2.76 9.98 -3.46
N LEU A 128 -3.83 10.52 -4.05
CA LEU A 128 -4.16 10.34 -5.46
C LEU A 128 -3.25 11.17 -6.38
N ASN A 129 -2.91 12.38 -5.97
CA ASN A 129 -2.19 13.32 -6.83
C ASN A 129 -0.78 12.85 -7.26
N PRO A 130 0.08 12.29 -6.40
CA PRO A 130 1.37 11.78 -6.83
C PRO A 130 1.26 10.68 -7.88
N THR A 131 0.34 9.72 -7.69
CA THR A 131 0.11 8.63 -8.65
C THR A 131 -0.39 9.15 -10.00
N SER A 132 -1.30 10.14 -9.95
CA SER A 132 -1.82 10.80 -11.16
C SER A 132 -0.73 11.62 -11.86
N ALA A 133 0.14 12.30 -11.11
CA ALA A 133 1.25 13.07 -11.68
C ALA A 133 2.26 12.15 -12.37
N ILE A 134 2.66 11.03 -11.74
CA ILE A 134 3.55 10.03 -12.36
C ILE A 134 2.93 9.50 -13.66
N ALA A 135 1.66 9.14 -13.64
CA ALA A 135 0.96 8.66 -14.84
C ALA A 135 0.87 9.75 -15.93
N GLY A 136 0.56 10.99 -15.55
CA GLY A 136 0.49 12.13 -16.45
C GLY A 136 1.82 12.51 -17.10
N MET A 137 2.94 12.24 -16.42
CA MET A 137 4.29 12.41 -16.94
C MET A 137 4.77 11.22 -17.79
N GLY A 138 3.94 10.18 -17.98
CA GLY A 138 4.33 8.98 -18.73
C GLY A 138 5.27 8.03 -17.98
N LEU A 139 5.41 8.17 -16.67
CA LEU A 139 6.37 7.43 -15.84
C LEU A 139 5.75 6.22 -15.13
N GLY A 140 4.49 5.91 -15.35
CA GLY A 140 3.74 4.88 -14.62
C GLY A 140 4.25 3.45 -14.78
N SER A 141 5.06 3.17 -15.81
CA SER A 141 5.69 1.87 -16.06
C SER A 141 7.19 1.85 -15.74
N SER A 142 7.72 2.89 -15.10
CA SER A 142 9.17 3.01 -14.87
C SER A 142 9.55 3.66 -13.54
N VAL A 143 8.58 4.17 -12.78
CA VAL A 143 8.79 4.80 -11.47
C VAL A 143 7.90 4.09 -10.44
N ALA A 144 8.50 3.70 -9.32
CA ALA A 144 7.77 3.19 -8.16
C ALA A 144 7.52 4.32 -7.14
N LEU A 145 6.52 4.13 -6.31
CA LEU A 145 6.11 5.08 -5.27
C LEU A 145 5.87 4.34 -3.96
N ILE A 146 6.55 4.73 -2.90
CA ILE A 146 6.38 4.15 -1.57
C ILE A 146 6.06 5.23 -0.52
N THR A 147 5.24 4.87 0.46
CA THR A 147 4.83 5.79 1.52
C THR A 147 4.40 5.05 2.78
N ASP A 148 4.58 5.68 3.93
CA ASP A 148 3.95 5.27 5.19
C ASP A 148 2.48 5.71 5.29
N GLY A 149 2.00 6.54 4.34
CA GLY A 149 0.60 6.89 4.15
C GLY A 149 -0.18 5.85 3.33
N ARG A 150 -1.22 6.29 2.62
CA ARG A 150 -2.08 5.40 1.83
C ARG A 150 -2.35 5.92 0.44
N PHE A 151 -2.67 4.99 -0.47
CA PHE A 151 -3.12 5.29 -1.82
C PHE A 151 -4.59 4.94 -2.03
N SER A 152 -5.19 5.55 -3.05
CA SER A 152 -6.53 5.21 -3.52
C SER A 152 -6.62 3.79 -4.07
N GLY A 153 -7.78 3.16 -3.91
CA GLY A 153 -8.08 1.88 -4.59
C GLY A 153 -8.04 1.98 -6.12
N ALA A 154 -8.15 3.18 -6.69
CA ALA A 154 -8.02 3.45 -8.11
C ALA A 154 -6.57 3.68 -8.58
N SER A 155 -5.60 3.75 -7.66
CA SER A 155 -4.18 3.93 -8.00
C SER A 155 -3.68 2.81 -8.88
N ARG A 156 -2.82 3.16 -9.85
CA ARG A 156 -2.15 2.23 -10.76
C ARG A 156 -0.64 2.35 -10.60
N GLY A 157 0.10 1.34 -11.10
CA GLY A 157 1.54 1.28 -11.01
C GLY A 157 2.05 0.68 -9.69
N ALA A 158 3.37 0.64 -9.54
CA ALA A 158 4.04 0.12 -8.34
C ALA A 158 3.94 1.14 -7.18
N SER A 159 2.73 1.27 -6.62
CA SER A 159 2.44 2.17 -5.51
C SER A 159 2.24 1.37 -4.23
N ILE A 160 3.23 1.44 -3.32
CA ILE A 160 3.29 0.68 -2.08
C ILE A 160 2.98 1.62 -0.92
N GLY A 161 1.84 1.45 -0.29
CA GLY A 161 1.40 2.22 0.88
C GLY A 161 1.53 1.45 2.18
N HIS A 162 1.15 2.08 3.29
CA HIS A 162 1.16 1.48 4.62
C HIS A 162 2.50 0.89 5.03
N VAL A 163 3.62 1.51 4.56
CA VAL A 163 4.96 1.07 4.96
C VAL A 163 5.12 1.29 6.45
N SER A 164 5.37 0.21 7.17
CA SER A 164 5.39 0.18 8.63
C SER A 164 6.61 -0.59 9.16
N PRO A 165 7.17 -0.14 10.30
CA PRO A 165 6.82 1.03 11.11
C PRO A 165 6.98 2.35 10.36
N GLU A 166 6.08 3.30 10.66
CA GLU A 166 6.00 4.59 9.96
C GLU A 166 7.16 5.54 10.33
N ALA A 167 7.41 6.53 9.48
CA ALA A 167 8.47 7.53 9.70
C ALA A 167 8.30 8.34 10.99
N ALA A 168 7.06 8.69 11.35
CA ALA A 168 6.79 9.49 12.56
C ALA A 168 7.14 8.79 13.87
N VAL A 169 7.32 7.46 13.86
CA VAL A 169 7.76 6.67 15.00
C VAL A 169 9.19 6.15 14.85
N GLY A 170 9.95 6.66 13.87
CA GLY A 170 11.33 6.26 13.63
C GLY A 170 11.47 4.92 12.90
N GLY A 171 10.46 4.51 12.15
CA GLY A 171 10.54 3.32 11.29
C GLY A 171 11.63 3.45 10.23
N PRO A 172 12.06 2.34 9.59
CA PRO A 172 13.15 2.35 8.61
C PRO A 172 12.95 3.35 7.47
N ILE A 173 11.71 3.59 7.06
CA ILE A 173 11.39 4.58 6.00
C ILE A 173 11.85 6.01 6.38
N ALA A 174 11.91 6.35 7.68
CA ALA A 174 12.41 7.64 8.16
C ALA A 174 13.93 7.80 7.93
N LEU A 175 14.64 6.69 7.78
CA LEU A 175 16.09 6.62 7.69
C LEU A 175 16.60 6.54 6.24
N VAL A 176 15.70 6.42 5.28
CA VAL A 176 16.05 6.42 3.84
C VAL A 176 16.59 7.79 3.48
N GLU A 177 17.74 7.82 2.79
CA GLU A 177 18.36 9.03 2.28
C GLU A 177 18.23 9.11 0.75
N GLU A 178 18.40 10.31 0.22
CA GLU A 178 18.34 10.56 -1.23
C GLU A 178 19.40 9.71 -1.95
N GLY A 179 18.97 8.94 -2.94
CA GLY A 179 19.83 8.08 -3.74
C GLY A 179 20.04 6.67 -3.18
N ASP A 180 19.56 6.34 -1.98
CA ASP A 180 19.56 4.95 -1.48
C ASP A 180 18.85 4.03 -2.46
N ILE A 181 19.42 2.86 -2.71
CA ILE A 181 18.79 1.89 -3.62
C ILE A 181 17.67 1.13 -2.91
N ILE A 182 16.47 1.22 -3.47
CA ILE A 182 15.30 0.48 -3.01
C ILE A 182 15.06 -0.71 -3.94
N LYS A 183 14.83 -1.89 -3.35
CA LYS A 183 14.55 -3.13 -4.05
C LYS A 183 13.12 -3.59 -3.74
N ILE A 184 12.32 -3.73 -4.78
CA ILE A 184 10.91 -4.15 -4.73
C ILE A 184 10.79 -5.47 -5.47
N ASN A 185 10.29 -6.52 -4.83
CA ASN A 185 9.96 -7.78 -5.47
C ASN A 185 8.56 -8.21 -5.01
N ILE A 186 7.55 -7.87 -5.80
CA ILE A 186 6.14 -8.14 -5.49
C ILE A 186 5.83 -9.64 -5.56
N PRO A 187 6.33 -10.43 -6.52
CA PRO A 187 6.18 -11.89 -6.53
C PRO A 187 6.66 -12.57 -5.25
N GLU A 188 7.79 -12.12 -4.71
CA GLU A 188 8.38 -12.68 -3.48
C GLU A 188 7.94 -11.96 -2.20
N ASN A 189 7.06 -10.95 -2.33
CA ASN A 189 6.56 -10.13 -1.22
C ASN A 189 7.68 -9.43 -0.44
N THR A 190 8.71 -8.89 -1.11
CA THR A 190 9.82 -8.20 -0.44
C THR A 190 9.90 -6.72 -0.78
N LEU A 191 10.30 -5.92 0.24
CA LEU A 191 10.59 -4.49 0.14
C LEU A 191 11.83 -4.18 0.97
N MET A 192 12.93 -3.84 0.30
CA MET A 192 14.24 -3.68 0.91
C MET A 192 14.87 -2.34 0.57
N VAL A 193 15.72 -1.83 1.45
CA VAL A 193 16.70 -0.79 1.14
C VAL A 193 18.08 -1.41 1.18
N ASP A 194 18.92 -1.11 0.17
CA ASP A 194 20.28 -1.65 0.04
C ASP A 194 21.27 -0.78 0.81
N VAL A 195 21.10 -0.77 2.12
CA VAL A 195 21.96 -0.07 3.08
C VAL A 195 22.32 -1.06 4.18
N SER A 196 23.58 -1.05 4.62
CA SER A 196 24.03 -1.99 5.67
C SER A 196 23.32 -1.73 7.00
N ASP A 197 23.22 -2.76 7.81
CA ASP A 197 22.60 -2.66 9.14
C ASP A 197 23.36 -1.67 10.05
N GLU A 198 24.70 -1.57 9.90
CA GLU A 198 25.53 -0.64 10.65
C GLU A 198 25.20 0.82 10.28
N GLU A 199 25.05 1.10 8.98
CA GLU A 199 24.69 2.46 8.52
C GLU A 199 23.26 2.80 8.91
N MET A 200 22.31 1.86 8.79
CA MET A 200 20.92 2.06 9.24
C MET A 200 20.86 2.36 10.75
N GLU A 201 21.65 1.65 11.55
CA GLU A 201 21.73 1.89 13.01
C GLU A 201 22.38 3.24 13.35
N LYS A 202 23.38 3.66 12.60
CA LYS A 202 23.99 5.00 12.71
C LYS A 202 22.97 6.10 12.39
N ARG A 203 22.20 5.95 11.31
CA ARG A 203 21.12 6.88 10.94
C ARG A 203 20.04 6.91 12.00
N ARG A 204 19.68 5.76 12.59
CA ARG A 204 18.70 5.63 13.69
C ARG A 204 19.15 6.40 14.94
N LYS A 205 20.42 6.34 15.31
CA LYS A 205 20.97 7.10 16.45
C LYS A 205 20.91 8.61 16.24
N ASN A 206 20.96 9.07 14.99
CA ASN A 206 20.90 10.48 14.62
C ASN A 206 19.48 10.97 14.37
N TRP A 207 18.52 10.05 14.17
CA TRP A 207 17.14 10.41 13.92
C TRP A 207 16.49 11.07 15.14
N GLN A 208 15.72 12.13 14.90
CA GLN A 208 14.93 12.81 15.93
C GLN A 208 13.48 12.91 15.47
N PRO A 209 12.52 12.75 16.42
CA PRO A 209 11.12 13.00 16.12
C PRO A 209 10.92 14.41 15.58
N ARG A 210 10.12 14.52 14.54
CA ARG A 210 9.74 15.82 13.99
C ARG A 210 8.63 16.47 14.80
N GLU A 211 8.58 17.80 14.74
CA GLU A 211 7.42 18.54 15.26
C GLU A 211 6.15 18.05 14.53
N PRO A 212 5.07 17.81 15.28
CA PRO A 212 3.82 17.35 14.68
C PRO A 212 3.25 18.36 13.69
N LYS A 213 2.79 17.88 12.52
CA LYS A 213 2.10 18.72 11.52
C LYS A 213 0.84 19.40 12.09
N VAL A 214 0.20 18.78 13.08
CA VAL A 214 -1.02 19.29 13.74
C VAL A 214 -0.78 19.39 15.23
N THR A 215 -0.88 20.59 15.80
CA THR A 215 -0.54 20.88 17.19
C THR A 215 -1.77 21.06 18.11
N SER A 216 -2.99 21.09 17.56
CA SER A 216 -4.22 21.31 18.33
C SER A 216 -5.43 20.60 17.71
N GLY A 217 -6.55 20.58 18.43
CA GLY A 217 -7.84 20.09 17.97
C GLY A 217 -7.93 18.56 17.87
N TYR A 218 -8.93 18.10 17.12
CA TYR A 218 -9.26 16.68 17.01
C TYR A 218 -8.14 15.84 16.41
N LEU A 219 -7.51 16.32 15.34
CA LEU A 219 -6.43 15.56 14.67
C LEU A 219 -5.19 15.43 15.54
N ARG A 220 -4.90 16.39 16.42
CA ARG A 220 -3.83 16.25 17.42
C ARG A 220 -4.18 15.14 18.42
N ARG A 221 -5.40 15.10 18.90
CA ARG A 221 -5.89 14.04 19.78
C ARG A 221 -5.78 12.67 19.09
N TYR A 222 -6.24 12.59 17.84
CA TYR A 222 -6.12 11.39 17.02
C TYR A 222 -4.66 10.91 16.91
N ALA A 223 -3.73 11.80 16.54
CA ALA A 223 -2.31 11.46 16.37
C ALA A 223 -1.67 10.90 17.65
N ASN A 224 -2.12 11.33 18.83
CA ASN A 224 -1.61 10.83 20.10
C ASN A 224 -2.10 9.43 20.47
N MET A 225 -3.27 9.02 19.95
CA MET A 225 -3.97 7.80 20.33
C MET A 225 -3.91 6.70 19.26
N VAL A 226 -3.65 7.07 18.01
CA VAL A 226 -3.68 6.13 16.89
C VAL A 226 -2.51 5.16 16.91
N THR A 227 -2.79 3.90 16.58
CA THR A 227 -1.77 2.86 16.39
C THR A 227 -1.20 2.90 14.96
N SER A 228 -0.24 2.02 14.67
CA SER A 228 0.32 1.84 13.32
C SER A 228 -0.74 1.40 12.30
N GLY A 229 -0.51 1.74 11.04
CA GLY A 229 -1.29 1.24 9.90
C GLY A 229 -1.27 -0.29 9.81
N SER A 230 -0.14 -0.94 10.18
CA SER A 230 -0.02 -2.41 10.22
C SER A 230 -0.95 -3.08 11.21
N THR A 231 -1.44 -2.36 12.23
CA THR A 231 -2.39 -2.83 13.25
C THR A 231 -3.79 -2.22 13.10
N GLY A 232 -4.08 -1.63 11.92
CA GLY A 232 -5.39 -1.11 11.56
C GLY A 232 -5.62 0.35 11.89
N ALA A 233 -4.61 1.11 12.33
CA ALA A 233 -4.71 2.53 12.72
C ALA A 233 -5.89 2.80 13.68
N ILE A 234 -6.07 1.93 14.65
CA ILE A 234 -7.13 2.05 15.67
C ILE A 234 -6.71 3.00 16.79
N LEU A 235 -7.68 3.57 17.49
CA LEU A 235 -7.41 4.41 18.67
C LEU A 235 -7.27 3.55 19.92
N LYS A 236 -6.24 3.84 20.70
CA LYS A 236 -5.97 3.22 22.01
C LYS A 236 -5.65 4.27 23.05
#